data_d6e088b1b63a95b10e9142f407bfbee2
#
_entry.id   d6e088b1b63a95b10e9142f407bfbee2
#
_cell.length_a   1.000
_cell.length_b   1.000
_cell.length_c   1.000
_cell.angle_alpha   90.00
_cell.angle_beta   90.00
_cell.angle_gamma   90.00
#
_symmetry.space_group_name_H-M   'P 1'
#
loop_
_entity.id
_entity.type
_entity.pdbx_description
1 polymer ?
#
loop_
_entity_poly.entity_id
_entity_poly.type
_entity_poly.pdbx_seq_one_letter_code
_entity_poly.pdbx_strand_id
1 'polypeptide(L)'
;MLTTKDEGHLIHEKIAIPAQSGRVPRPRLLKLLENNLTSYNATIINGRAGTGKTVLAEGFARRSGRAVSWYKVDASDSDLRLFCEYLLASIKLQRFWIDSDRLLELADTVESDRSELLAEALVFQLSENKSEPLLMIIEDLHLIYDSDWVVPFFRRLLPLLPAEVHLLITCRSLPPAGLWRLRSKQMLRVLDEEELAFTLDEAVALFQTYGLNEQHARVAWSQTSGRAAVINEFAATPGRAGRALADRLLSINRSGFKCSAPDFQT
;
A
#
# COMPACT_ATOMS: atom_id res chain seq x y z
N MET A 1 4.65 9.94 -40.06
CA MET A 1 3.48 9.07 -39.83
C MET A 1 3.93 8.02 -38.84
N LEU A 2 3.76 8.31 -37.56
CA LEU A 2 4.05 7.36 -36.47
C LEU A 2 2.80 6.47 -36.34
N THR A 3 2.97 5.21 -36.62
CA THR A 3 1.94 4.18 -36.48
C THR A 3 1.65 3.98 -35.01
N THR A 4 0.52 4.46 -34.56
CA THR A 4 -0.15 4.05 -33.31
C THR A 4 -0.51 2.57 -33.44
N LYS A 5 0.38 1.68 -33.01
CA LYS A 5 0.11 0.25 -32.84
C LYS A 5 0.02 -0.05 -31.36
N ASP A 6 -1.12 -0.57 -30.95
CA ASP A 6 -1.40 -1.29 -29.71
C ASP A 6 -1.57 -0.53 -28.37
N GLU A 7 -2.28 0.59 -28.33
CA GLU A 7 -2.85 1.06 -27.04
C GLU A 7 -4.19 0.35 -26.66
N GLY A 8 -4.60 -0.65 -27.43
CA GLY A 8 -5.96 -1.23 -27.34
C GLY A 8 -6.21 -2.28 -26.24
N HIS A 9 -5.20 -2.70 -25.47
CA HIS A 9 -5.33 -3.84 -24.56
C HIS A 9 -5.14 -3.54 -23.07
N LEU A 10 -4.66 -2.34 -22.71
CA LEU A 10 -4.42 -2.00 -21.31
C LEU A 10 -5.73 -1.61 -20.60
N ILE A 11 -5.97 -2.23 -19.46
CA ILE A 11 -7.06 -1.85 -18.56
C ILE A 11 -6.64 -0.58 -17.80
N HIS A 12 -7.13 0.58 -18.24
CA HIS A 12 -6.75 1.88 -17.66
C HIS A 12 -7.00 1.99 -16.16
N GLU A 13 -7.99 1.28 -15.63
CA GLU A 13 -8.29 1.25 -14.19
C GLU A 13 -7.13 0.67 -13.36
N LYS A 14 -6.28 -0.19 -13.95
CA LYS A 14 -5.11 -0.75 -13.27
C LYS A 14 -3.98 0.28 -13.09
N ILE A 15 -3.90 1.28 -13.96
CA ILE A 15 -2.84 2.32 -13.94
C ILE A 15 -3.34 3.70 -13.50
N ALA A 16 -4.60 3.77 -13.06
CA ALA A 16 -5.17 5.01 -12.55
C ALA A 16 -5.12 5.06 -11.01
N ILE A 17 -4.82 6.24 -10.46
CA ILE A 17 -4.95 6.46 -9.02
C ILE A 17 -6.43 6.31 -8.66
N PRO A 18 -6.80 5.45 -7.69
CA PRO A 18 -8.19 5.27 -7.29
C PRO A 18 -8.88 6.59 -6.93
N ALA A 19 -10.19 6.65 -7.15
CA ALA A 19 -10.98 7.82 -6.75
C ALA A 19 -10.89 8.03 -5.24
N GLN A 20 -10.88 9.30 -4.82
CA GLN A 20 -10.74 9.66 -3.41
C GLN A 20 -11.84 9.02 -2.57
N SER A 21 -11.44 8.26 -1.56
CA SER A 21 -12.37 7.47 -0.74
C SER A 21 -13.09 8.26 0.35
N GLY A 22 -12.96 9.58 0.43
CA GLY A 22 -13.66 10.46 1.41
C GLY A 22 -13.43 10.09 2.89
N ARG A 23 -12.46 9.26 3.20
CA ARG A 23 -12.19 8.74 4.55
C ARG A 23 -11.29 9.69 5.35
N VAL A 24 -11.31 9.51 6.67
CA VAL A 24 -10.51 10.33 7.59
C VAL A 24 -9.01 10.16 7.30
N PRO A 25 -8.30 11.26 7.11
CA PRO A 25 -6.85 11.23 6.96
C PRO A 25 -6.18 10.62 8.19
N ARG A 26 -5.09 9.90 7.98
CA ARG A 26 -4.26 9.32 9.03
C ARG A 26 -2.91 10.04 9.10
N PRO A 27 -2.84 11.22 9.73
CA PRO A 27 -1.66 12.10 9.69
C PRO A 27 -0.39 11.41 10.17
N ARG A 28 -0.50 10.55 11.18
CA ARG A 28 0.61 9.76 11.72
C ARG A 28 1.27 8.89 10.66
N LEU A 29 0.46 8.13 9.92
CA LEU A 29 0.97 7.25 8.87
C LEU A 29 1.47 8.02 7.64
N LEU A 30 0.79 9.10 7.27
CA LEU A 30 1.23 9.96 6.17
C LEU A 30 2.59 10.57 6.48
N LYS A 31 2.80 11.11 7.68
CA LYS A 31 4.09 11.64 8.12
C LYS A 31 5.18 10.57 8.15
N LEU A 32 4.84 9.34 8.56
CA LEU A 32 5.76 8.22 8.54
C LEU A 32 6.19 7.88 7.11
N LEU A 33 5.25 7.85 6.15
CA LEU A 33 5.55 7.64 4.74
C LEU A 33 6.39 8.79 4.16
N GLU A 34 6.12 10.04 4.53
CA GLU A 34 6.95 11.21 4.14
C GLU A 34 8.40 11.04 4.61
N ASN A 35 8.62 10.64 5.86
CA ASN A 35 9.96 10.37 6.39
C ASN A 35 10.66 9.22 5.63
N ASN A 36 9.91 8.22 5.21
CA ASN A 36 10.46 7.08 4.47
C ASN A 36 10.99 7.48 3.08
N LEU A 37 10.43 8.51 2.44
CA LEU A 37 10.89 8.98 1.12
C LEU A 37 12.38 9.34 1.06
N THR A 38 12.94 9.77 2.17
CA THR A 38 14.35 10.18 2.27
C THR A 38 15.23 9.14 2.94
N SER A 39 14.63 8.20 3.68
CA SER A 39 15.37 7.25 4.49
C SER A 39 15.48 5.86 3.86
N TYR A 40 14.62 5.55 2.90
CA TYR A 40 14.54 4.23 2.26
C TYR A 40 14.28 4.38 0.76
N ASN A 41 14.72 3.40 -0.03
CA ASN A 41 14.43 3.34 -1.47
C ASN A 41 12.98 2.87 -1.71
N ALA A 42 12.47 2.04 -0.81
CA ALA A 42 11.11 1.52 -0.91
C ALA A 42 10.41 1.36 0.44
N THR A 43 9.09 1.41 0.41
CA THR A 43 8.22 1.10 1.55
C THR A 43 7.19 0.06 1.15
N ILE A 44 7.04 -1.00 1.95
CA ILE A 44 5.95 -1.97 1.82
C ILE A 44 4.92 -1.71 2.92
N ILE A 45 3.67 -1.57 2.53
CA ILE A 45 2.53 -1.54 3.43
C ILE A 45 1.91 -2.95 3.44
N ASN A 46 2.17 -3.70 4.51
CA ASN A 46 1.70 -5.07 4.65
C ASN A 46 0.55 -5.18 5.65
N GLY A 47 -0.50 -5.90 5.29
CA GLY A 47 -1.62 -6.17 6.17
C GLY A 47 -2.78 -6.82 5.45
N ARG A 48 -3.62 -7.53 6.17
CA ARG A 48 -4.80 -8.25 5.64
C ARG A 48 -5.77 -7.32 4.90
N ALA A 49 -6.77 -7.92 4.24
CA ALA A 49 -7.86 -7.15 3.64
C ALA A 49 -8.53 -6.23 4.68
N GLY A 50 -8.89 -5.02 4.27
CA GLY A 50 -9.58 -4.05 5.12
C GLY A 50 -8.70 -3.28 6.12
N THR A 51 -7.36 -3.42 6.11
CA THR A 51 -6.46 -2.62 6.97
C THR A 51 -6.25 -1.19 6.47
N GLY A 52 -6.82 -0.83 5.31
CA GLY A 52 -6.76 0.53 4.77
C GLY A 52 -5.52 0.85 3.93
N LYS A 53 -4.78 -0.16 3.43
CA LYS A 53 -3.57 0.02 2.62
C LYS A 53 -3.78 0.89 1.39
N THR A 54 -4.76 0.54 0.55
CA THR A 54 -5.09 1.30 -0.67
C THR A 54 -5.46 2.74 -0.34
N VAL A 55 -6.27 2.95 0.71
CA VAL A 55 -6.68 4.30 1.17
C VAL A 55 -5.49 5.11 1.66
N LEU A 56 -4.55 4.46 2.37
CA LEU A 56 -3.34 5.11 2.84
C LEU A 56 -2.42 5.47 1.65
N ALA A 57 -2.22 4.53 0.72
CA ALA A 57 -1.41 4.75 -0.48
C ALA A 57 -2.00 5.87 -1.36
N GLU A 58 -3.33 5.87 -1.58
CA GLU A 58 -4.06 6.91 -2.32
C GLU A 58 -3.93 8.28 -1.65
N GLY A 59 -4.18 8.36 -0.35
CA GLY A 59 -4.05 9.60 0.42
C GLY A 59 -2.61 10.13 0.43
N PHE A 60 -1.61 9.25 0.44
CA PHE A 60 -0.21 9.61 0.35
C PHE A 60 0.16 10.08 -1.06
N ALA A 61 -0.28 9.37 -2.10
CA ALA A 61 -0.06 9.76 -3.49
C ALA A 61 -0.46 11.23 -3.75
N ARG A 62 -1.64 11.62 -3.29
CA ARG A 62 -2.19 12.98 -3.49
C ARG A 62 -1.47 14.07 -2.69
N ARG A 63 -0.74 13.70 -1.63
CA ARG A 63 -0.07 14.65 -0.71
C ARG A 63 1.44 14.67 -0.84
N SER A 64 2.03 13.69 -1.50
CA SER A 64 3.47 13.52 -1.59
C SER A 64 4.20 14.66 -2.30
N GLY A 65 3.47 15.47 -3.10
CA GLY A 65 4.05 16.50 -3.95
C GLY A 65 4.95 15.95 -5.07
N ARG A 66 4.85 14.64 -5.36
CA ARG A 66 5.62 13.94 -6.38
C ARG A 66 4.74 13.60 -7.58
N ALA A 67 5.34 13.42 -8.74
CA ALA A 67 4.70 12.71 -9.84
C ALA A 67 4.37 11.28 -9.38
N VAL A 68 3.20 10.75 -9.73
CA VAL A 68 2.75 9.45 -9.23
C VAL A 68 2.49 8.50 -10.39
N SER A 69 3.20 7.38 -10.41
CA SER A 69 2.91 6.21 -11.22
C SER A 69 2.15 5.20 -10.35
N TRP A 70 0.96 4.78 -10.79
CA TRP A 70 0.13 3.82 -10.07
C TRP A 70 -0.08 2.57 -10.91
N TYR A 71 0.15 1.40 -10.34
CA TYR A 71 -0.14 0.13 -10.95
C TYR A 71 -0.77 -0.83 -9.94
N LYS A 72 -1.97 -1.29 -10.25
CA LYS A 72 -2.67 -2.31 -9.48
C LYS A 72 -2.49 -3.67 -10.14
N VAL A 73 -1.78 -4.55 -9.44
CA VAL A 73 -1.49 -5.92 -9.87
C VAL A 73 -2.69 -6.83 -9.65
N ASP A 74 -2.95 -7.72 -10.57
CA ASP A 74 -3.82 -8.87 -10.38
C ASP A 74 -3.10 -10.21 -10.70
N ALA A 75 -3.77 -11.33 -10.50
CA ALA A 75 -3.15 -12.65 -10.68
C ALA A 75 -2.73 -12.94 -12.13
N SER A 76 -3.33 -12.27 -13.12
CA SER A 76 -2.96 -12.44 -14.54
C SER A 76 -1.61 -11.84 -14.85
N ASP A 77 -1.13 -10.91 -14.02
CA ASP A 77 0.15 -10.21 -14.19
C ASP A 77 1.36 -11.03 -13.70
N SER A 78 1.19 -12.32 -13.48
CA SER A 78 2.27 -13.26 -13.14
C SER A 78 3.29 -13.43 -14.27
N ASP A 79 2.92 -13.13 -15.51
CA ASP A 79 3.82 -13.05 -16.66
C ASP A 79 4.66 -11.76 -16.59
N LEU A 80 5.99 -11.90 -16.77
CA LEU A 80 6.94 -10.78 -16.68
C LEU A 80 6.64 -9.71 -17.74
N ARG A 81 6.34 -10.11 -18.96
CA ARG A 81 6.05 -9.18 -20.05
C ARG A 81 4.81 -8.35 -19.75
N LEU A 82 3.73 -9.00 -19.36
CA LEU A 82 2.47 -8.32 -19.03
C LEU A 82 2.62 -7.38 -17.83
N PHE A 83 3.35 -7.82 -16.78
CA PHE A 83 3.68 -6.95 -15.65
C PHE A 83 4.43 -5.70 -16.11
N CYS A 84 5.43 -5.86 -16.97
CA CYS A 84 6.20 -4.75 -17.52
C CYS A 84 5.35 -3.80 -18.36
N GLU A 85 4.42 -4.31 -19.17
CA GLU A 85 3.52 -3.47 -19.96
C GLU A 85 2.75 -2.48 -19.08
N TYR A 86 2.11 -2.96 -18.02
CA TYR A 86 1.37 -2.10 -17.09
C TYR A 86 2.28 -1.17 -16.28
N LEU A 87 3.41 -1.68 -15.79
CA LEU A 87 4.37 -0.87 -15.04
C LEU A 87 4.89 0.28 -15.90
N LEU A 88 5.35 -0.02 -17.10
CA LEU A 88 5.90 0.98 -18.03
C LEU A 88 4.83 1.96 -18.49
N ALA A 89 3.62 1.49 -18.80
CA ALA A 89 2.51 2.37 -19.15
C ALA A 89 2.22 3.37 -18.00
N SER A 90 2.20 2.90 -16.75
CA SER A 90 1.98 3.77 -15.59
C SER A 90 3.10 4.81 -15.40
N ILE A 91 4.36 4.41 -15.61
CA ILE A 91 5.52 5.31 -15.52
C ILE A 91 5.50 6.33 -16.67
N LYS A 92 5.18 5.90 -17.88
CA LYS A 92 5.16 6.75 -19.09
C LYS A 92 4.16 7.90 -19.00
N LEU A 93 3.08 7.75 -18.22
CA LEU A 93 2.15 8.84 -17.92
C LEU A 93 2.84 10.03 -17.21
N GLN A 94 3.93 9.80 -16.50
CA GLN A 94 4.69 10.79 -15.75
C GLN A 94 6.04 11.12 -16.42
N ARG A 95 6.61 10.13 -17.12
CA ARG A 95 7.93 10.18 -17.74
C ARG A 95 7.84 9.68 -19.19
N PHE A 96 7.34 10.55 -20.07
CA PHE A 96 7.05 10.25 -21.48
C PHE A 96 8.28 9.82 -22.31
N TRP A 97 9.49 10.09 -21.83
CA TRP A 97 10.75 9.73 -22.52
C TRP A 97 11.18 8.27 -22.30
N ILE A 98 10.52 7.54 -21.40
CA ILE A 98 10.81 6.12 -21.19
C ILE A 98 10.57 5.35 -22.49
N ASP A 99 11.61 4.68 -22.96
CA ASP A 99 11.54 3.81 -24.12
C ASP A 99 10.93 2.44 -23.73
N SER A 100 9.60 2.42 -23.70
CA SER A 100 8.85 1.23 -23.32
C SER A 100 9.09 0.07 -24.29
N ASP A 101 9.22 0.34 -25.57
CA ASP A 101 9.34 -0.69 -26.61
C ASP A 101 10.63 -1.49 -26.40
N ARG A 102 11.75 -0.78 -26.15
CA ARG A 102 13.03 -1.42 -25.86
C ARG A 102 13.02 -2.24 -24.59
N LEU A 103 12.35 -1.77 -23.53
CA LEU A 103 12.23 -2.52 -22.26
C LEU A 103 11.32 -3.74 -22.41
N LEU A 104 10.27 -3.66 -23.24
CA LEU A 104 9.38 -4.78 -23.53
C LEU A 104 10.06 -5.83 -24.42
N GLU A 105 10.84 -5.43 -25.42
CA GLU A 105 11.68 -6.35 -26.19
C GLU A 105 12.68 -7.09 -25.29
N LEU A 106 13.26 -6.41 -24.32
CA LEU A 106 14.12 -7.04 -23.33
C LEU A 106 13.33 -8.03 -22.46
N ALA A 107 12.11 -7.70 -22.04
CA ALA A 107 11.26 -8.59 -21.25
C ALA A 107 10.90 -9.88 -22.01
N ASP A 108 10.75 -9.80 -23.34
CA ASP A 108 10.49 -10.96 -24.19
C ASP A 108 11.72 -11.90 -24.33
N THR A 109 12.92 -11.37 -24.21
CA THR A 109 14.16 -12.12 -24.46
C THR A 109 14.82 -12.63 -23.18
N VAL A 110 14.50 -12.01 -22.04
CA VAL A 110 15.10 -12.36 -20.75
C VAL A 110 14.41 -13.58 -20.14
N GLU A 111 15.19 -14.61 -19.82
CA GLU A 111 14.72 -15.72 -19.01
C GLU A 111 14.32 -15.23 -17.60
N SER A 112 13.33 -15.87 -16.99
CA SER A 112 12.76 -15.46 -15.70
C SER A 112 13.79 -15.29 -14.59
N ASP A 113 14.85 -16.12 -14.59
CA ASP A 113 15.96 -16.07 -13.63
C ASP A 113 16.92 -14.89 -13.86
N ARG A 114 16.84 -14.24 -15.03
CA ARG A 114 17.65 -13.07 -15.43
C ARG A 114 16.88 -11.76 -15.44
N SER A 115 15.70 -11.70 -14.83
CA SER A 115 14.87 -10.47 -14.72
C SER A 115 15.62 -9.30 -14.05
N GLU A 116 16.76 -9.55 -13.43
CA GLU A 116 17.70 -8.53 -12.90
C GLU A 116 18.18 -7.57 -14.01
N LEU A 117 18.40 -8.07 -15.24
CA LEU A 117 18.83 -7.22 -16.37
C LEU A 117 17.76 -6.20 -16.77
N LEU A 118 16.50 -6.62 -16.71
CA LEU A 118 15.39 -5.71 -16.98
C LEU A 118 15.25 -4.64 -15.89
N ALA A 119 15.49 -5.01 -14.62
CA ALA A 119 15.53 -4.04 -13.52
C ALA A 119 16.63 -3.00 -13.72
N GLU A 120 17.83 -3.42 -14.15
CA GLU A 120 18.95 -2.51 -14.45
C GLU A 120 18.61 -1.57 -15.61
N ALA A 121 18.03 -2.10 -16.70
CA ALA A 121 17.65 -1.29 -17.85
C ALA A 121 16.58 -0.25 -17.49
N LEU A 122 15.59 -0.63 -16.66
CA LEU A 122 14.59 0.30 -16.16
C LEU A 122 15.23 1.40 -15.30
N VAL A 123 16.11 1.05 -14.36
CA VAL A 123 16.83 2.04 -13.54
C VAL A 123 17.64 3.00 -14.40
N PHE A 124 18.34 2.49 -15.40
CA PHE A 124 19.10 3.31 -16.33
C PHE A 124 18.21 4.38 -16.97
N GLN A 125 17.07 4.01 -17.53
CA GLN A 125 16.14 4.96 -18.13
C GLN A 125 15.50 5.92 -17.11
N LEU A 126 15.23 5.45 -15.89
CA LEU A 126 14.74 6.34 -14.82
C LEU A 126 15.77 7.41 -14.43
N SER A 127 17.07 7.14 -14.64
CA SER A 127 18.18 8.02 -14.29
C SER A 127 18.59 8.99 -15.41
N GLU A 128 18.18 8.73 -16.67
CA GLU A 128 18.67 9.49 -17.84
C GLU A 128 18.29 10.98 -17.84
N ASN A 129 17.16 11.33 -17.27
CA ASN A 129 16.72 12.71 -17.20
C ASN A 129 16.48 13.11 -15.74
N LYS A 130 17.14 14.18 -15.28
CA LYS A 130 16.84 14.82 -14.00
C LYS A 130 15.43 15.38 -14.05
N SER A 131 14.49 14.60 -13.56
CA SER A 131 13.08 14.93 -13.56
C SER A 131 12.56 15.16 -12.14
N GLU A 132 11.34 15.64 -12.05
CA GLU A 132 10.64 15.76 -10.77
C GLU A 132 10.64 14.43 -9.99
N PRO A 133 10.65 14.49 -8.65
CA PRO A 133 10.60 13.29 -7.83
C PRO A 133 9.39 12.41 -8.20
N LEU A 134 9.62 11.10 -8.33
CA LEU A 134 8.62 10.12 -8.70
C LEU A 134 8.29 9.21 -7.52
N LEU A 135 7.00 9.01 -7.27
CA LEU A 135 6.47 7.98 -6.40
C LEU A 135 5.84 6.89 -7.26
N MET A 136 6.47 5.73 -7.31
CA MET A 136 5.94 4.55 -7.98
C MET A 136 5.13 3.74 -6.97
N ILE A 137 3.86 3.46 -7.26
CA ILE A 137 2.98 2.67 -6.39
C ILE A 137 2.60 1.38 -7.11
N ILE A 138 2.91 0.25 -6.48
CA ILE A 138 2.49 -1.08 -6.94
C ILE A 138 1.53 -1.66 -5.90
N GLU A 139 0.26 -1.74 -6.27
CA GLU A 139 -0.78 -2.25 -5.39
C GLU A 139 -0.96 -3.76 -5.56
N ASP A 140 -1.14 -4.46 -4.42
CA ASP A 140 -1.43 -5.90 -4.33
C ASP A 140 -0.34 -6.82 -4.96
N LEU A 141 0.94 -6.43 -4.92
CA LEU A 141 2.06 -7.19 -5.48
C LEU A 141 2.12 -8.66 -5.00
N HIS A 142 1.55 -8.97 -3.83
CA HIS A 142 1.52 -10.33 -3.28
C HIS A 142 0.82 -11.35 -4.18
N LEU A 143 -0.01 -10.92 -5.14
CA LEU A 143 -0.72 -11.79 -6.06
C LEU A 143 0.19 -12.52 -7.05
N ILE A 144 1.43 -12.02 -7.21
CA ILE A 144 2.42 -12.57 -8.13
C ILE A 144 3.72 -12.97 -7.43
N TYR A 145 3.75 -13.08 -6.10
CA TYR A 145 4.96 -13.43 -5.34
C TYR A 145 5.54 -14.81 -5.70
N ASP A 146 4.72 -15.71 -6.20
CA ASP A 146 5.12 -17.06 -6.60
C ASP A 146 5.76 -17.11 -8.01
N SER A 147 5.81 -16.00 -8.73
CA SER A 147 6.50 -15.91 -10.02
C SER A 147 8.02 -15.85 -9.81
N ASP A 148 8.77 -16.69 -10.51
CA ASP A 148 10.23 -16.87 -10.33
C ASP A 148 11.01 -15.57 -10.58
N TRP A 149 10.52 -14.69 -11.44
CA TRP A 149 11.15 -13.44 -11.81
C TRP A 149 10.99 -12.32 -10.75
N VAL A 150 10.00 -12.40 -9.85
CA VAL A 150 9.66 -11.31 -8.92
C VAL A 150 10.81 -11.02 -7.96
N VAL A 151 11.35 -12.05 -7.31
CA VAL A 151 12.44 -11.86 -6.34
C VAL A 151 13.72 -11.34 -7.00
N PRO A 152 14.24 -11.92 -8.09
CA PRO A 152 15.41 -11.38 -8.79
C PRO A 152 15.21 -9.94 -9.25
N PHE A 153 14.08 -9.63 -9.89
CA PHE A 153 13.77 -8.28 -10.38
C PHE A 153 13.81 -7.23 -9.25
N PHE A 154 12.99 -7.41 -8.20
CA PHE A 154 12.91 -6.42 -7.12
C PHE A 154 14.17 -6.37 -6.25
N ARG A 155 14.84 -7.50 -6.05
CA ARG A 155 16.13 -7.55 -5.34
C ARG A 155 17.20 -6.72 -6.05
N ARG A 156 17.13 -6.63 -7.38
CA ARG A 156 18.05 -5.81 -8.18
C ARG A 156 17.55 -4.37 -8.30
N LEU A 157 16.27 -4.17 -8.54
CA LEU A 157 15.65 -2.84 -8.70
C LEU A 157 15.85 -1.96 -7.47
N LEU A 158 15.46 -2.45 -6.28
CA LEU A 158 15.37 -1.62 -5.08
C LEU A 158 16.68 -0.94 -4.68
N PRO A 159 17.84 -1.62 -4.67
CA PRO A 159 19.11 -0.99 -4.32
C PRO A 159 19.60 0.05 -5.33
N LEU A 160 19.15 -0.04 -6.57
CA LEU A 160 19.62 0.79 -7.68
C LEU A 160 18.70 1.98 -7.98
N LEU A 161 17.51 2.05 -7.35
CA LEU A 161 16.58 3.16 -7.57
C LEU A 161 17.27 4.51 -7.36
N PRO A 162 17.10 5.48 -8.30
CA PRO A 162 17.59 6.84 -8.13
C PRO A 162 16.99 7.49 -6.89
N ALA A 163 17.71 8.39 -6.24
CA ALA A 163 17.29 9.03 -4.99
C ALA A 163 15.96 9.81 -5.10
N GLU A 164 15.63 10.30 -6.29
CA GLU A 164 14.36 10.96 -6.59
C GLU A 164 13.20 9.99 -6.82
N VAL A 165 13.45 8.69 -6.91
CA VAL A 165 12.42 7.66 -7.11
C VAL A 165 12.19 6.87 -5.84
N HIS A 166 10.95 6.81 -5.36
CA HIS A 166 10.57 5.97 -4.23
C HIS A 166 9.51 4.96 -4.64
N LEU A 167 9.68 3.70 -4.26
CA LEU A 167 8.73 2.64 -4.55
C LEU A 167 7.86 2.34 -3.32
N LEU A 168 6.54 2.48 -3.46
CA LEU A 168 5.56 2.12 -2.46
C LEU A 168 4.80 0.87 -2.91
N ILE A 169 4.85 -0.19 -2.13
CA ILE A 169 4.20 -1.46 -2.44
C ILE A 169 3.12 -1.73 -1.41
N THR A 170 1.93 -2.18 -1.84
CA THR A 170 0.95 -2.77 -0.92
C THR A 170 0.87 -4.28 -1.09
N CYS A 171 0.71 -5.00 0.02
CA CYS A 171 0.60 -6.46 0.01
C CYS A 171 -0.25 -6.99 1.18
N ARG A 172 -0.69 -8.25 1.08
CA ARG A 172 -1.47 -8.93 2.14
C ARG A 172 -0.69 -10.04 2.84
N SER A 173 0.46 -10.39 2.29
CA SER A 173 1.40 -11.36 2.87
C SER A 173 2.77 -10.73 2.99
N LEU A 174 3.60 -11.28 3.84
CA LEU A 174 4.99 -10.83 3.98
C LEU A 174 5.73 -11.04 2.66
N PRO A 175 6.63 -10.10 2.29
CA PRO A 175 7.43 -10.25 1.09
C PRO A 175 8.32 -11.50 1.18
N PRO A 176 8.64 -12.15 0.04
CA PRO A 176 9.53 -13.28 -0.02
C PRO A 176 10.87 -13.02 0.69
N ALA A 177 11.49 -14.07 1.24
CA ALA A 177 12.73 -13.97 2.03
C ALA A 177 13.86 -13.22 1.32
N GLY A 178 13.93 -13.32 -0.02
CA GLY A 178 14.92 -12.60 -0.83
C GLY A 178 14.77 -11.08 -0.75
N LEU A 179 13.53 -10.58 -0.67
CA LEU A 179 13.24 -9.16 -0.52
C LEU A 179 13.32 -8.72 0.95
N TRP A 180 12.94 -9.60 1.87
CA TRP A 180 12.99 -9.31 3.30
C TRP A 180 14.39 -8.93 3.80
N ARG A 181 15.44 -9.49 3.22
CA ARG A 181 16.84 -9.18 3.54
C ARG A 181 17.23 -7.72 3.24
N LEU A 182 16.51 -7.02 2.37
CA LEU A 182 16.79 -5.61 2.06
C LEU A 182 16.44 -4.67 3.23
N ARG A 183 15.62 -5.11 4.19
CA ARG A 183 15.35 -4.36 5.42
C ARG A 183 16.62 -4.11 6.25
N SER A 184 17.47 -5.12 6.40
CA SER A 184 18.71 -5.00 7.18
C SER A 184 19.71 -4.02 6.58
N LYS A 185 19.56 -3.70 5.28
CA LYS A 185 20.40 -2.74 4.57
C LYS A 185 19.79 -1.32 4.53
N GLN A 186 18.71 -1.07 5.24
CA GLN A 186 17.96 0.18 5.24
C GLN A 186 17.46 0.61 3.83
N MET A 187 17.32 -0.34 2.91
CA MET A 187 16.80 -0.08 1.57
C MET A 187 15.28 -0.23 1.49
N LEU A 188 14.72 -1.00 2.42
CA LEU A 188 13.31 -1.35 2.46
C LEU A 188 12.73 -1.16 3.87
N ARG A 189 11.67 -0.35 4.00
CA ARG A 189 10.83 -0.28 5.19
C ARG A 189 9.57 -1.12 5.00
N VAL A 190 9.18 -1.87 6.00
CA VAL A 190 7.89 -2.57 6.02
C VAL A 190 7.05 -2.00 7.16
N LEU A 191 5.87 -1.51 6.82
CA LEU A 191 4.81 -1.16 7.77
C LEU A 191 3.92 -2.39 7.91
N ASP A 192 3.80 -2.90 9.10
CA ASP A 192 2.98 -4.07 9.39
C ASP A 192 1.55 -3.70 9.82
N GLU A 193 0.73 -4.72 10.07
CA GLU A 193 -0.66 -4.55 10.45
C GLU A 193 -0.83 -3.83 11.79
N GLU A 194 0.12 -3.96 12.71
CA GLU A 194 0.08 -3.29 14.03
C GLU A 194 0.29 -1.79 13.85
N GLU A 195 1.25 -1.40 13.02
CA GLU A 195 1.48 0.01 12.69
C GLU A 195 0.29 0.63 11.94
N LEU A 196 -0.41 -0.18 11.13
CA LEU A 196 -1.61 0.22 10.40
C LEU A 196 -2.88 0.29 11.27
N ALA A 197 -2.86 -0.24 12.48
CA ALA A 197 -4.01 -0.14 13.38
C ALA A 197 -4.33 1.32 13.71
N PHE A 198 -5.62 1.64 13.84
CA PHE A 198 -6.04 2.95 14.32
C PHE A 198 -5.57 3.16 15.75
N THR A 199 -4.99 4.31 16.04
CA THR A 199 -4.85 4.77 17.43
C THR A 199 -6.23 5.15 17.97
N LEU A 200 -6.34 5.28 19.29
CA LEU A 200 -7.61 5.73 19.88
C LEU A 200 -8.01 7.12 19.35
N ASP A 201 -7.04 8.04 19.23
CA ASP A 201 -7.31 9.40 18.75
C ASP A 201 -7.77 9.40 17.29
N GLU A 202 -7.17 8.57 16.44
CA GLU A 202 -7.62 8.38 15.04
C GLU A 202 -9.03 7.79 14.99
N ALA A 203 -9.38 6.86 15.89
CA ALA A 203 -10.72 6.29 15.98
C ALA A 203 -11.73 7.36 16.45
N VAL A 204 -11.38 8.16 17.46
CA VAL A 204 -12.24 9.27 17.93
C VAL A 204 -12.49 10.27 16.81
N ALA A 205 -11.44 10.68 16.08
CA ALA A 205 -11.59 11.59 14.95
C ALA A 205 -12.51 11.01 13.86
N LEU A 206 -12.38 9.71 13.54
CA LEU A 206 -13.27 9.03 12.60
C LEU A 206 -14.72 9.05 13.09
N PHE A 207 -14.97 8.68 14.35
CA PHE A 207 -16.33 8.62 14.90
C PHE A 207 -17.00 10.00 14.92
N GLN A 208 -16.24 11.06 15.21
CA GLN A 208 -16.74 12.44 15.17
C GLN A 208 -17.24 12.84 13.77
N THR A 209 -16.59 12.36 12.67
CA THR A 209 -17.09 12.63 11.32
C THR A 209 -18.46 12.03 11.03
N TYR A 210 -18.84 10.98 11.78
CA TYR A 210 -20.16 10.36 11.71
C TYR A 210 -21.12 10.86 12.79
N GLY A 211 -20.76 11.91 13.54
CA GLY A 211 -21.57 12.47 14.62
C GLY A 211 -21.69 11.56 15.85
N LEU A 212 -20.75 10.61 16.01
CA LEU A 212 -20.66 9.71 17.15
C LEU A 212 -19.70 10.29 18.21
N ASN A 213 -19.96 9.97 19.49
CA ASN A 213 -19.15 10.49 20.58
C ASN A 213 -17.88 9.65 20.84
N GLU A 214 -16.97 10.19 21.63
CA GLU A 214 -15.73 9.55 22.01
C GLU A 214 -15.92 8.20 22.72
N GLN A 215 -16.98 8.04 23.51
CA GLN A 215 -17.25 6.80 24.23
C GLN A 215 -17.52 5.64 23.27
N HIS A 216 -18.25 5.87 22.18
CA HIS A 216 -18.46 4.88 21.13
C HIS A 216 -17.13 4.49 20.46
N ALA A 217 -16.26 5.47 20.18
CA ALA A 217 -14.95 5.22 19.61
C ALA A 217 -14.06 4.37 20.55
N ARG A 218 -14.04 4.68 21.85
CA ARG A 218 -13.27 3.92 22.87
C ARG A 218 -13.70 2.46 22.94
N VAL A 219 -15.02 2.20 22.95
CA VAL A 219 -15.55 0.84 22.98
C VAL A 219 -15.21 0.08 21.70
N ALA A 220 -15.45 0.67 20.54
CA ALA A 220 -15.12 0.04 19.27
C ALA A 220 -13.60 -0.24 19.16
N TRP A 221 -12.76 0.71 19.57
CA TRP A 221 -11.33 0.56 19.54
C TRP A 221 -10.84 -0.56 20.46
N SER A 222 -11.32 -0.61 21.70
CA SER A 222 -10.93 -1.65 22.68
C SER A 222 -11.29 -3.07 22.24
N GLN A 223 -12.41 -3.24 21.52
CA GLN A 223 -12.86 -4.54 21.02
C GLN A 223 -12.18 -4.97 19.72
N THR A 224 -11.68 -4.03 18.94
CA THR A 224 -11.12 -4.29 17.61
C THR A 224 -9.60 -4.17 17.57
N SER A 225 -8.97 -3.71 18.67
CA SER A 225 -7.55 -3.35 18.73
C SER A 225 -7.14 -2.42 17.56
N GLY A 226 -8.03 -1.49 17.20
CA GLY A 226 -7.76 -0.52 16.15
C GLY A 226 -7.90 -1.06 14.71
N ARG A 227 -8.47 -2.24 14.49
CA ARG A 227 -8.60 -2.81 13.14
C ARG A 227 -9.47 -1.95 12.22
N ALA A 228 -8.86 -1.40 11.17
CA ALA A 228 -9.45 -0.35 10.33
C ALA A 228 -10.80 -0.72 9.71
N ALA A 229 -10.95 -1.93 9.14
CA ALA A 229 -12.20 -2.36 8.51
C ALA A 229 -13.35 -2.34 9.51
N VAL A 230 -13.13 -2.92 10.70
CA VAL A 230 -14.17 -3.06 11.72
C VAL A 230 -14.52 -1.71 12.33
N ILE A 231 -13.52 -0.88 12.63
CA ILE A 231 -13.73 0.50 13.12
C ILE A 231 -14.53 1.33 12.11
N ASN A 232 -14.20 1.24 10.81
CA ASN A 232 -14.98 1.94 9.77
C ASN A 232 -16.42 1.42 9.67
N GLU A 233 -16.63 0.11 9.78
CA GLU A 233 -17.97 -0.49 9.77
C GLU A 233 -18.80 0.00 10.95
N PHE A 234 -18.22 0.02 12.15
CA PHE A 234 -18.89 0.56 13.34
C PHE A 234 -19.25 2.05 13.18
N ALA A 235 -18.34 2.85 12.63
CA ALA A 235 -18.56 4.28 12.45
C ALA A 235 -19.58 4.58 11.34
N ALA A 236 -19.55 3.79 10.23
CA ALA A 236 -20.38 4.03 9.05
C ALA A 236 -21.79 3.43 9.14
N THR A 237 -22.09 2.57 10.13
CA THR A 237 -23.42 1.95 10.26
C THR A 237 -24.45 3.02 10.60
N PRO A 238 -25.38 3.41 9.68
CA PRO A 238 -26.24 4.56 9.88
C PRO A 238 -27.31 4.32 10.94
N GLY A 239 -27.59 5.33 11.75
CA GLY A 239 -28.82 5.47 12.54
C GLY A 239 -28.91 4.57 13.78
N ARG A 240 -30.16 4.16 14.11
CA ARG A 240 -30.49 3.36 15.31
C ARG A 240 -29.70 2.06 15.45
N ALA A 241 -29.33 1.41 14.34
CA ALA A 241 -28.58 0.16 14.36
C ALA A 241 -27.13 0.33 14.85
N GLY A 242 -26.41 1.36 14.40
CA GLY A 242 -25.07 1.66 14.88
C GLY A 242 -25.06 2.12 16.33
N ARG A 243 -26.01 2.95 16.74
CA ARG A 243 -26.18 3.33 18.15
C ARG A 243 -26.59 2.14 19.01
N ALA A 244 -27.53 1.32 18.55
CA ALA A 244 -27.96 0.13 19.27
C ALA A 244 -26.83 -0.91 19.40
N LEU A 245 -25.97 -1.06 18.40
CA LEU A 245 -24.79 -1.91 18.46
C LEU A 245 -23.76 -1.35 19.46
N ALA A 246 -23.48 -0.06 19.39
CA ALA A 246 -22.59 0.64 20.33
C ALA A 246 -23.14 0.62 21.76
N ASP A 247 -24.46 0.84 21.96
CA ASP A 247 -25.13 0.74 23.26
C ASP A 247 -25.15 -0.69 23.81
N ARG A 248 -25.33 -1.69 22.94
CA ARG A 248 -25.26 -3.10 23.31
C ARG A 248 -23.85 -3.48 23.75
N LEU A 249 -22.81 -2.98 23.10
CA LEU A 249 -21.41 -3.15 23.48
C LEU A 249 -21.09 -2.46 24.80
N LEU A 250 -21.64 -1.25 25.03
CA LEU A 250 -21.56 -0.55 26.31
C LEU A 250 -22.25 -1.30 27.45
N SER A 251 -23.36 -1.96 27.18
CA SER A 251 -24.10 -2.76 28.19
C SER A 251 -23.34 -4.04 28.58
N ILE A 252 -22.67 -4.70 27.62
CA ILE A 252 -21.85 -5.90 27.87
C ILE A 252 -20.64 -5.53 28.74
N ASN A 253 -20.02 -4.39 28.51
CA ASN A 253 -18.87 -3.95 29.28
C ASN A 253 -19.24 -3.53 30.73
N ARG A 254 -20.47 -3.08 30.97
CA ARG A 254 -20.98 -2.79 32.33
C ARG A 254 -21.32 -4.05 33.13
N SER A 255 -21.66 -5.15 32.46
CA SER A 255 -21.98 -6.43 33.11
C SER A 255 -20.75 -7.36 33.34
N GLY A 256 -19.63 -7.08 32.67
CA GLY A 256 -18.43 -7.93 32.69
C GLY A 256 -17.41 -7.63 33.82
N PHE A 257 -17.53 -6.54 34.58
CA PHE A 257 -16.63 -6.23 35.68
C PHE A 257 -17.28 -6.45 37.06
N LYS A 258 -17.70 -7.69 37.32
CA LYS A 258 -17.73 -8.22 38.70
C LYS A 258 -16.61 -9.23 38.82
N CYS A 259 -15.40 -8.77 38.98
CA CYS A 259 -14.31 -9.59 39.49
C CYS A 259 -14.59 -9.87 40.97
N SER A 260 -15.09 -11.04 41.26
CA SER A 260 -15.02 -11.60 42.62
C SER A 260 -13.55 -11.88 42.92
N ALA A 261 -12.99 -11.11 43.84
CA ALA A 261 -11.69 -11.41 44.44
C ALA A 261 -11.78 -12.81 45.09
N PRO A 262 -10.81 -13.70 44.91
CA PRO A 262 -10.74 -14.90 45.73
C PRO A 262 -10.25 -14.48 47.12
N ASP A 263 -11.09 -14.75 48.12
CA ASP A 263 -10.70 -14.72 49.52
C ASP A 263 -9.55 -15.71 49.77
N PHE A 264 -8.37 -15.20 50.03
CA PHE A 264 -7.32 -15.95 50.69
C PHE A 264 -7.53 -15.81 52.18
N GLN A 265 -8.15 -16.82 52.80
CA GLN A 265 -8.05 -17.06 54.26
C GLN A 265 -7.21 -18.30 54.50
N THR A 266 -6.17 -18.08 55.32
CA THR A 266 -5.29 -19.01 56.09
C THR A 266 -4.43 -19.99 55.30
#